data_90ba57cc1e9a5ac8f28759e43ae8da1b
#
_entry.id   90ba57cc1e9a5ac8f28759e43ae8da1b
#
_cell.length_a   1.000
_cell.length_b   1.000
_cell.length_c   1.000
_cell.angle_alpha   90.00
_cell.angle_beta   90.00
_cell.angle_gamma   90.00
#
_symmetry.space_group_name_H-M   'P 1'
#
loop_
_entity.id
_entity.type
_entity.pdbx_description
1 polymer ?
#
loop_
_entity_poly.entity_id
_entity_poly.type
_entity_poly.pdbx_seq_one_letter_code
_entity_poly.pdbx_strand_id
1 'polypeptide(L)'
;MRIVITGATGFIGSNLAKLFLKKGAEVFVLVRPESTHLDVLPKDEKLHVVSCGLSNVMDCVSYIKEADAFFHLAWGGVNRQEIDSPEVQAKNVAGSLDCIRAAKALNCRMFMDAGSRVEY
;
A
#
# COMPACT_ATOMS: atom_id res chain seq x y z
N MET A 1 -10.03 14.40 2.73
CA MET A 1 -9.16 13.67 1.79
C MET A 1 -9.05 12.22 2.23
N ARG A 2 -9.14 11.30 1.30
CA ARG A 2 -9.06 9.85 1.55
C ARG A 2 -7.83 9.30 0.84
N ILE A 3 -6.92 8.68 1.60
CA ILE A 3 -5.62 8.21 1.12
C ILE A 3 -5.52 6.70 1.29
N VAL A 4 -5.04 6.01 0.27
CA VAL A 4 -4.78 4.56 0.33
C VAL A 4 -3.26 4.34 0.30
N ILE A 5 -2.76 3.47 1.17
CA ILE A 5 -1.32 3.17 1.26
C ILE A 5 -1.11 1.66 1.32
N THR A 6 -0.31 1.12 0.41
CA THR A 6 0.27 -0.22 0.56
C THR A 6 1.66 -0.10 1.18
N GLY A 7 2.11 -1.11 1.91
CA GLY A 7 3.41 -1.05 2.57
C GLY A 7 3.44 -0.14 3.79
N ALA A 8 2.30 0.08 4.41
CA ALA A 8 2.15 1.03 5.54
C ALA A 8 2.84 0.56 6.83
N THR A 9 3.21 -0.70 6.93
CA THR A 9 3.96 -1.22 8.09
C THR A 9 5.47 -1.02 7.94
N GLY A 10 5.94 -0.56 6.78
CA GLY A 10 7.34 -0.21 6.57
C GLY A 10 7.68 1.17 7.08
N PHE A 11 8.96 1.53 6.99
CA PHE A 11 9.46 2.80 7.51
C PHE A 11 8.79 4.01 6.82
N ILE A 12 8.83 4.05 5.50
CA ILE A 12 8.24 5.17 4.75
C ILE A 12 6.72 5.18 4.91
N GLY A 13 6.07 4.03 4.71
CA GLY A 13 4.62 3.92 4.73
C GLY A 13 4.00 4.28 6.07
N SER A 14 4.61 3.85 7.18
CA SER A 14 4.10 4.17 8.52
C SER A 14 4.21 5.66 8.83
N ASN A 15 5.32 6.29 8.43
CA ASN A 15 5.49 7.72 8.61
C ASN A 15 4.56 8.53 7.71
N LEU A 16 4.33 8.06 6.49
CA LEU A 16 3.39 8.69 5.57
C LEU A 16 1.95 8.64 6.12
N ALA A 17 1.55 7.49 6.66
CA ALA A 17 0.24 7.34 7.30
C ALA A 17 0.07 8.34 8.46
N LYS A 18 1.07 8.45 9.33
CA LYS A 18 1.06 9.40 10.45
C LYS A 18 0.93 10.83 9.96
N LEU A 19 1.67 11.18 8.90
CA LEU A 19 1.63 12.53 8.33
C LEU A 19 0.24 12.90 7.82
N PHE A 20 -0.38 12.02 7.05
CA PHE A 20 -1.72 12.27 6.50
C PHE A 20 -2.79 12.34 7.59
N LEU A 21 -2.70 11.47 8.60
CA LEU A 21 -3.60 11.54 9.76
C LEU A 21 -3.47 12.87 10.50
N LYS A 22 -2.23 13.34 10.70
CA LYS A 22 -1.97 14.64 11.33
C LYS A 22 -2.59 15.78 10.52
N LYS A 23 -2.67 15.64 9.21
CA LYS A 23 -3.30 16.63 8.32
C LYS A 23 -4.83 16.47 8.23
N GLY A 24 -5.41 15.57 8.99
CA GLY A 24 -6.85 15.36 9.04
C GLY A 24 -7.41 14.46 7.95
N ALA A 25 -6.57 13.76 7.20
CA ALA A 25 -7.02 12.84 6.17
C ALA A 25 -7.54 11.53 6.79
N GLU A 26 -8.45 10.88 6.07
CA GLU A 26 -8.84 9.50 6.33
C GLU A 26 -7.88 8.58 5.57
N VAL A 27 -7.25 7.64 6.26
CA VAL A 27 -6.17 6.82 5.72
C VAL A 27 -6.58 5.34 5.74
N PHE A 28 -6.48 4.70 4.59
CA PHE A 28 -6.73 3.27 4.42
C PHE A 28 -5.39 2.58 4.15
N VAL A 29 -4.95 1.75 5.09
CA VAL A 29 -3.71 0.99 4.94
C VAL A 29 -4.04 -0.44 4.52
N LEU A 30 -3.48 -0.87 3.40
CA LEU A 30 -3.65 -2.23 2.91
C LEU A 30 -2.54 -3.08 3.51
N VAL A 31 -2.93 -4.06 4.31
CA VAL A 31 -2.00 -4.87 5.10
C VAL A 31 -2.26 -6.34 4.79
N ARG A 32 -1.18 -7.10 4.58
CA ARG A 32 -1.29 -8.53 4.36
C ARG A 32 -1.93 -9.21 5.58
N PRO A 33 -2.82 -10.20 5.39
CA PRO A 33 -3.48 -10.88 6.50
C PRO A 33 -2.51 -11.47 7.54
N GLU A 34 -1.33 -11.92 7.09
CA GLU A 34 -0.30 -12.51 7.94
C GLU A 34 0.64 -11.49 8.60
N SER A 35 0.45 -10.20 8.37
CA SER A 35 1.34 -9.18 8.92
C SER A 35 1.28 -9.12 10.44
N THR A 36 2.45 -9.08 11.08
CA THR A 36 2.60 -9.00 12.54
C THR A 36 3.08 -7.62 13.02
N HIS A 37 3.32 -6.68 12.10
CA HIS A 37 3.91 -5.37 12.42
C HIS A 37 2.90 -4.25 12.48
N LEU A 38 1.66 -4.55 12.89
CA LEU A 38 0.59 -3.55 12.98
C LEU A 38 0.83 -2.53 14.10
N ASP A 39 1.68 -2.85 15.07
CA ASP A 39 2.01 -1.99 16.20
C ASP A 39 2.73 -0.70 15.80
N VAL A 40 3.35 -0.64 14.60
CA VAL A 40 3.97 0.58 14.08
C VAL A 40 2.94 1.60 13.60
N LEU A 41 1.70 1.17 13.39
CA LEU A 41 0.63 2.05 12.94
C LEU A 41 0.04 2.81 14.13
N PRO A 42 -0.29 4.10 13.96
CA PRO A 42 -0.91 4.88 15.04
C PRO A 42 -2.33 4.39 15.32
N LYS A 43 -2.79 4.61 16.54
CA LYS A 43 -4.18 4.40 16.92
C LYS A 43 -4.95 5.68 16.66
N ASP A 44 -5.73 5.70 15.60
CA ASP A 44 -6.51 6.87 15.20
C ASP A 44 -7.82 6.38 14.57
N GLU A 45 -8.92 7.04 14.89
CA GLU A 45 -10.24 6.67 14.36
C GLU A 45 -10.34 6.86 12.83
N LYS A 46 -9.47 7.67 12.24
CA LYS A 46 -9.39 7.90 10.80
C LYS A 46 -8.44 6.94 10.08
N LEU A 47 -7.79 6.05 10.81
CA LEU A 47 -6.97 4.99 10.23
C LEU A 47 -7.80 3.72 10.10
N HIS A 48 -7.89 3.22 8.88
CA HIS A 48 -8.61 1.99 8.57
C HIS A 48 -7.63 0.94 8.05
N VAL A 49 -7.56 -0.20 8.72
CA VAL A 49 -6.73 -1.32 8.29
C VAL A 49 -7.59 -2.23 7.42
N VAL A 50 -7.18 -2.39 6.16
CA VAL A 50 -7.86 -3.27 5.20
C VAL A 50 -6.97 -4.47 4.95
N SER A 51 -7.48 -5.66 5.24
CA SER A 51 -6.72 -6.91 5.10
C SER A 51 -6.72 -7.34 3.65
N CYS A 52 -5.67 -6.99 2.91
CA CYS A 52 -5.42 -7.49 1.56
C CYS A 52 -3.95 -7.32 1.19
N GLY A 53 -3.41 -8.30 0.46
CA GLY A 53 -2.04 -8.25 -0.06
C GLY A 53 -2.02 -7.86 -1.54
N LEU A 54 -0.83 -7.86 -2.14
CA LEU A 54 -0.66 -7.53 -3.56
C LEU A 54 -1.36 -8.52 -4.50
N SER A 55 -1.52 -9.78 -4.06
CA SER A 55 -2.20 -10.80 -4.87
C SER A 55 -3.72 -10.61 -4.96
N ASN A 56 -4.29 -9.85 -4.04
CA ASN A 56 -5.74 -9.61 -3.99
C ASN A 56 -6.08 -8.14 -3.68
N VAL A 57 -5.22 -7.22 -4.13
CA VAL A 57 -5.37 -5.78 -3.83
C VAL A 57 -6.69 -5.20 -4.33
N MET A 58 -7.25 -5.75 -5.42
CA MET A 58 -8.54 -5.29 -5.95
C MET A 58 -9.71 -5.46 -4.98
N ASP A 59 -9.57 -6.34 -3.99
CA ASP A 59 -10.60 -6.55 -2.97
C ASP A 59 -10.84 -5.29 -2.14
N CYS A 60 -9.84 -4.41 -2.03
CA CYS A 60 -9.97 -3.15 -1.28
C CYS A 60 -11.02 -2.20 -1.87
N VAL A 61 -11.32 -2.33 -3.16
CA VAL A 61 -12.27 -1.42 -3.85
C VAL A 61 -13.65 -1.50 -3.23
N SER A 62 -14.10 -2.70 -2.87
CA SER A 62 -15.42 -2.88 -2.26
C SER A 62 -15.53 -2.29 -0.85
N TYR A 63 -14.41 -2.21 -0.13
CA TYR A 63 -14.36 -1.63 1.22
C TYR A 63 -14.21 -0.11 1.20
N ILE A 64 -13.31 0.39 0.35
CA ILE A 64 -12.94 1.82 0.33
C ILE A 64 -13.91 2.63 -0.51
N LYS A 65 -14.36 2.08 -1.64
CA LYS A 65 -15.30 2.64 -2.60
C LYS A 65 -14.76 3.85 -3.35
N GLU A 66 -14.14 4.82 -2.68
CA GLU A 66 -13.63 6.04 -3.30
C GLU A 66 -12.43 6.56 -2.50
N ALA A 67 -11.43 7.11 -3.19
CA ALA A 67 -10.27 7.74 -2.57
C ALA A 67 -9.69 8.83 -3.47
N ASP A 68 -8.87 9.70 -2.90
CA ASP A 68 -8.25 10.81 -3.63
C ASP A 68 -6.87 10.45 -4.16
N ALA A 69 -6.10 9.69 -3.41
CA ALA A 69 -4.74 9.32 -3.80
C ALA A 69 -4.40 7.90 -3.33
N PHE A 70 -3.54 7.24 -4.09
CA PHE A 70 -3.07 5.88 -3.81
C PHE A 70 -1.53 5.89 -3.81
N PHE A 71 -0.95 5.48 -2.69
CA PHE A 71 0.50 5.35 -2.52
C PHE A 71 0.86 3.88 -2.47
N HIS A 72 1.60 3.42 -3.47
CA HIS A 72 2.05 2.03 -3.57
C HIS A 72 3.51 1.92 -3.11
N LEU A 73 3.72 1.44 -1.88
CA LEU A 73 5.04 1.31 -1.27
C LEU A 73 5.39 -0.15 -0.94
N ALA A 74 4.47 -1.07 -1.17
CA ALA A 74 4.68 -2.48 -0.87
C ALA A 74 5.49 -3.16 -1.98
N TRP A 75 6.48 -3.94 -1.56
CA TRP A 75 7.28 -4.76 -2.46
C TRP A 75 7.68 -6.04 -1.73
N GLY A 76 7.41 -7.19 -2.31
CA GLY A 76 7.77 -8.49 -1.73
C GLY A 76 9.20 -8.90 -2.07
N GLY A 77 9.78 -9.78 -1.26
CA GLY A 77 11.06 -10.40 -1.55
C GLY A 77 12.24 -9.42 -1.47
N VAL A 78 12.26 -8.56 -0.47
CA VAL A 78 13.34 -7.59 -0.27
C VAL A 78 14.58 -8.20 0.43
N ASN A 79 14.47 -9.44 0.89
CA ASN A 79 15.61 -10.15 1.50
C ASN A 79 16.54 -10.71 0.42
N ARG A 80 17.77 -11.07 0.84
CA ARG A 80 18.80 -11.56 -0.09
C ARG A 80 18.42 -12.84 -0.83
N GLN A 81 17.55 -13.66 -0.25
CA GLN A 81 17.17 -14.95 -0.85
C GLN A 81 16.14 -14.79 -1.97
N GLU A 82 15.33 -13.78 -1.90
CA GLU A 82 14.18 -13.59 -2.80
C GLU A 82 14.35 -12.45 -3.78
N ILE A 83 15.31 -11.55 -3.55
CA ILE A 83 15.48 -10.34 -4.36
C ILE A 83 15.70 -10.64 -5.85
N ASP A 84 16.39 -11.74 -6.12
CA ASP A 84 16.67 -12.18 -7.50
C ASP A 84 15.70 -13.26 -8.00
N SER A 85 14.65 -13.58 -7.26
CA SER A 85 13.66 -14.58 -7.67
C SER A 85 12.76 -14.03 -8.77
N PRO A 86 12.79 -14.58 -10.00
CA PRO A 86 11.90 -14.13 -11.07
C PRO A 86 10.43 -14.26 -10.71
N GLU A 87 10.06 -15.31 -9.98
CA GLU A 87 8.68 -15.57 -9.56
C GLU A 87 8.19 -14.50 -8.60
N VAL A 88 9.02 -14.11 -7.63
CA VAL A 88 8.69 -13.04 -6.68
C VAL A 88 8.56 -11.71 -7.39
N GLN A 89 9.51 -11.39 -8.29
CA GLN A 89 9.49 -10.13 -9.03
C GLN A 89 8.30 -10.05 -10.00
N ALA A 90 7.93 -11.17 -10.62
CA ALA A 90 6.73 -11.22 -11.48
C ALA A 90 5.46 -10.92 -10.68
N LYS A 91 5.35 -11.44 -9.46
CA LYS A 91 4.23 -11.15 -8.55
C LYS A 91 4.21 -9.68 -8.14
N ASN A 92 5.37 -9.07 -7.91
CA ASN A 92 5.47 -7.65 -7.60
C ASN A 92 4.96 -6.79 -8.74
N VAL A 93 5.34 -7.11 -9.97
CA VAL A 93 4.88 -6.40 -11.17
C VAL A 93 3.36 -6.52 -11.31
N ALA A 94 2.84 -7.75 -11.22
CA ALA A 94 1.40 -8.00 -11.31
C ALA A 94 0.63 -7.24 -10.22
N GLY A 95 1.14 -7.27 -8.99
CA GLY A 95 0.54 -6.55 -7.86
C GLY A 95 0.54 -5.03 -8.06
N SER A 96 1.62 -4.48 -8.63
CA SER A 96 1.71 -3.06 -8.93
C SER A 96 0.70 -2.64 -9.99
N LEU A 97 0.51 -3.45 -11.03
CA LEU A 97 -0.51 -3.21 -12.05
C LEU A 97 -1.93 -3.26 -11.43
N ASP A 98 -2.17 -4.17 -10.53
CA ASP A 98 -3.45 -4.25 -9.82
C ASP A 98 -3.67 -3.05 -8.89
N CYS A 99 -2.60 -2.51 -8.29
CA CYS A 99 -2.69 -1.26 -7.52
C CYS A 99 -3.14 -0.09 -8.41
N ILE A 100 -2.63 0.00 -9.64
CA ILE A 100 -3.06 1.02 -10.59
C ILE A 100 -4.54 0.82 -10.97
N ARG A 101 -4.96 -0.42 -11.20
CA ARG A 101 -6.37 -0.74 -11.48
C ARG A 101 -7.26 -0.38 -10.30
N ALA A 102 -6.82 -0.67 -9.08
CA ALA A 102 -7.57 -0.32 -7.87
C ALA A 102 -7.68 1.19 -7.71
N ALA A 103 -6.59 1.93 -7.93
CA ALA A 103 -6.59 3.38 -7.88
C ALA A 103 -7.58 3.98 -8.88
N LYS A 104 -7.63 3.42 -10.08
CA LYS A 104 -8.58 3.84 -11.11
C LYS A 104 -10.02 3.55 -10.68
N ALA A 105 -10.28 2.35 -10.15
CA ALA A 105 -11.61 1.96 -9.69
C ALA A 105 -12.09 2.81 -8.50
N LEU A 106 -11.16 3.31 -7.67
CA LEU A 106 -11.43 4.19 -6.56
C LEU A 106 -11.55 5.68 -6.97
N ASN A 107 -11.39 5.98 -8.24
CA ASN A 107 -11.39 7.34 -8.80
C ASN A 107 -10.27 8.23 -8.21
N CYS A 108 -9.13 7.66 -7.90
CA CYS A 108 -7.99 8.42 -7.41
C CYS A 108 -7.47 9.38 -8.49
N ARG A 109 -7.21 10.61 -8.09
CA ARG A 109 -6.61 11.63 -8.97
C ARG A 109 -5.09 11.50 -9.04
N MET A 110 -4.49 10.81 -8.07
CA MET A 110 -3.05 10.63 -8.00
C MET A 110 -2.72 9.20 -7.64
N PHE A 111 -1.74 8.64 -8.34
CA PHE A 111 -1.10 7.38 -8.01
C PHE A 111 0.39 7.63 -7.88
N MET A 112 0.99 7.22 -6.78
CA MET A 112 2.42 7.34 -6.55
C MET A 112 3.01 5.98 -6.22
N ASP A 113 4.06 5.63 -6.93
CA ASP A 113 4.81 4.39 -6.74
C ASP A 113 6.22 4.73 -6.24
N ALA A 114 6.74 3.91 -5.34
CA ALA A 114 8.10 4.06 -4.87
C ALA A 114 9.06 3.29 -5.78
N GLY A 115 9.94 4.01 -6.45
CA GLY A 115 11.02 3.43 -7.22
C GLY A 115 12.22 3.07 -6.35
N SER A 116 13.21 2.45 -6.96
CA SER A 116 14.47 2.08 -6.32
C SER A 116 15.63 2.84 -6.94
N ARG A 117 16.60 3.24 -6.12
CA ARG A 117 17.85 3.83 -6.64
C ARG A 117 18.61 2.85 -7.57
N VAL A 118 18.36 1.57 -7.44
CA VAL A 118 18.99 0.52 -8.25
C VAL A 118 18.50 0.56 -9.71
N GLU A 119 17.39 1.25 -9.98
CA GLU A 119 16.89 1.47 -11.34
C GLU A 119 17.79 2.38 -12.16
N TYR A 120 18.59 3.18 -11.50
CA TYR A 120 19.48 4.17 -12.10
C TYR A 120 20.94 3.74 -11.99
#